data_730e4c73912988a5cfa9c7936c414b83
#
_entry.id   730e4c73912988a5cfa9c7936c414b83
#
_cell.length_a   1.000
_cell.length_b   1.000
_cell.length_c   1.000
_cell.angle_alpha   90.00
_cell.angle_beta   90.00
_cell.angle_gamma   90.00
#
_symmetry.space_group_name_H-M   'P 1'
#
loop_
_entity.id
_entity.type
_entity.pdbx_description
1 polymer ?
#
loop_
_entity_poly.entity_id
_entity_poly.type
_entity_poly.pdbx_seq_one_letter_code
_entity_poly.pdbx_strand_id
1 'polypeptide(L)'
;GVKLDEMGVLERLGIQVLGSQPDVLRMCEDRDLFVQALDEIQIPVARSEAVSTVKEALDAAKNIGYPVIVRAAYALGGLGSGFADSEEELRDLSARSLSLSPQILVEKSLRGWKESEYEVLRDQQDNALICCNMENFDPLGIHTGDSIVVAPSQTLSDDNYHMLRSAALKVIPVSYTHLTLPTTPY
;
A
#
# COMPACT_ATOMS: atom_id res chain seq x y z
N GLY A 1 -9.42 -13.75 9.78
CA GLY A 1 -9.50 -14.51 8.51
C GLY A 1 -8.27 -15.35 8.35
N VAL A 2 -7.11 -14.76 8.08
CA VAL A 2 -5.84 -15.43 7.72
C VAL A 2 -5.46 -16.58 8.69
N LYS A 3 -5.44 -16.32 10.00
CA LYS A 3 -5.09 -17.36 10.98
C LYS A 3 -6.06 -18.55 11.01
N LEU A 4 -7.34 -18.34 10.75
CA LEU A 4 -8.34 -19.43 10.66
C LEU A 4 -8.15 -20.26 9.39
N ASP A 5 -7.74 -19.61 8.31
CA ASP A 5 -7.39 -20.25 7.05
C ASP A 5 -6.14 -21.13 7.20
N GLU A 6 -5.07 -20.60 7.79
CA GLU A 6 -3.83 -21.34 8.11
C GLU A 6 -4.07 -22.57 8.99
N MET A 7 -5.07 -22.52 9.86
CA MET A 7 -5.48 -23.65 10.69
C MET A 7 -6.42 -24.64 9.97
N GLY A 8 -6.74 -24.40 8.68
CA GLY A 8 -7.68 -25.21 7.91
C GLY A 8 -9.12 -25.17 8.43
N VAL A 9 -9.47 -24.18 9.26
CA VAL A 9 -10.80 -24.11 9.88
C VAL A 9 -11.86 -23.71 8.86
N LEU A 10 -11.52 -22.79 7.96
CA LEU A 10 -12.47 -22.30 6.94
C LEU A 10 -12.88 -23.43 6.02
N GLU A 11 -11.92 -24.18 5.49
CA GLU A 11 -12.15 -25.33 4.60
C GLU A 11 -12.91 -26.45 5.32
N ARG A 12 -12.46 -26.85 6.51
CA ARG A 12 -13.07 -27.93 7.29
C ARG A 12 -14.53 -27.67 7.63
N LEU A 13 -14.91 -26.43 7.86
CA LEU A 13 -16.28 -26.04 8.19
C LEU A 13 -17.10 -25.57 6.98
N GLY A 14 -16.52 -25.57 5.78
CA GLY A 14 -17.17 -25.11 4.56
C GLY A 14 -17.56 -23.62 4.62
N ILE A 15 -16.76 -22.80 5.30
CA ILE A 15 -17.03 -21.37 5.45
C ILE A 15 -16.60 -20.64 4.19
N GLN A 16 -17.56 -20.01 3.52
CA GLN A 16 -17.27 -19.15 2.38
C GLN A 16 -16.76 -17.80 2.86
N VAL A 17 -15.57 -17.40 2.36
CA VAL A 17 -15.04 -16.06 2.58
C VAL A 17 -15.66 -15.10 1.57
N LEU A 18 -16.27 -14.02 2.08
CA LEU A 18 -16.83 -12.95 1.25
C LEU A 18 -15.78 -11.84 1.08
N GLY A 19 -15.64 -11.35 -0.16
CA GLY A 19 -14.63 -10.32 -0.48
C GLY A 19 -13.24 -10.91 -0.69
N SER A 20 -12.21 -10.20 -0.21
CA SER A 20 -10.81 -10.59 -0.40
C SER A 20 -10.47 -11.93 0.26
N GLN A 21 -9.84 -12.81 -0.49
CA GLN A 21 -9.45 -14.14 -0.02
C GLN A 21 -8.26 -14.06 0.96
N PRO A 22 -8.05 -15.04 1.85
CA PRO A 22 -7.00 -15.00 2.87
C PRO A 22 -5.58 -14.90 2.31
N ASP A 23 -5.30 -15.55 1.17
CA ASP A 23 -4.02 -15.47 0.47
C ASP A 23 -3.73 -14.08 -0.07
N VAL A 24 -4.75 -13.41 -0.61
CA VAL A 24 -4.68 -12.02 -1.05
C VAL A 24 -4.45 -11.08 0.11
N LEU A 25 -5.14 -11.29 1.24
CA LEU A 25 -4.91 -10.50 2.45
C LEU A 25 -3.46 -10.63 2.92
N ARG A 26 -2.89 -11.86 2.91
CA ARG A 26 -1.47 -12.07 3.24
C ARG A 26 -0.55 -11.31 2.30
N MET A 27 -0.78 -11.41 1.00
CA MET A 27 0.02 -10.70 0.01
C MET A 27 -0.06 -9.18 0.18
N CYS A 28 -1.25 -8.62 0.44
CA CYS A 28 -1.41 -7.18 0.62
C CYS A 28 -0.86 -6.65 1.95
N GLU A 29 -0.87 -7.48 3.00
CA GLU A 29 -0.32 -7.14 4.32
C GLU A 29 1.21 -7.28 4.37
N ASP A 30 1.76 -8.22 3.60
CA ASP A 30 3.20 -8.41 3.47
C ASP A 30 3.75 -7.49 2.38
N ARG A 31 4.59 -6.55 2.80
CA ARG A 31 5.07 -5.50 1.91
C ARG A 31 5.99 -6.02 0.81
N ASP A 32 6.80 -7.02 1.10
CA ASP A 32 7.71 -7.58 0.12
C ASP A 32 6.93 -8.38 -0.94
N LEU A 33 5.94 -9.15 -0.52
CA LEU A 33 5.05 -9.87 -1.44
C LEU A 33 4.24 -8.88 -2.30
N PHE A 34 3.74 -7.80 -1.69
CA PHE A 34 3.00 -6.79 -2.44
C PHE A 34 3.87 -6.07 -3.47
N VAL A 35 5.09 -5.68 -3.11
CA VAL A 35 6.05 -5.07 -4.05
C VAL A 35 6.38 -6.01 -5.19
N GLN A 36 6.64 -7.30 -4.91
CA GLN A 36 6.89 -8.32 -5.95
C GLN A 36 5.70 -8.45 -6.90
N ALA A 37 4.48 -8.54 -6.36
CA ALA A 37 3.27 -8.63 -7.16
C ALA A 37 3.05 -7.42 -8.07
N LEU A 38 3.40 -6.21 -7.60
CA LEU A 38 3.34 -4.99 -8.42
C LEU A 38 4.44 -4.94 -9.48
N ASP A 39 5.63 -5.44 -9.17
CA ASP A 39 6.75 -5.53 -10.12
C ASP A 39 6.43 -6.47 -11.28
N GLU A 40 5.82 -7.63 -11.02
CA GLU A 40 5.36 -8.59 -12.03
C GLU A 40 4.43 -7.95 -13.07
N ILE A 41 3.58 -7.03 -12.66
CA ILE A 41 2.67 -6.29 -13.55
C ILE A 41 3.24 -4.94 -14.02
N GLN A 42 4.50 -4.67 -13.70
CA GLN A 42 5.23 -3.46 -14.08
C GLN A 42 4.58 -2.16 -13.57
N ILE A 43 4.09 -2.18 -12.34
CA ILE A 43 3.60 -1.00 -11.64
C ILE A 43 4.69 -0.49 -10.71
N PRO A 44 5.23 0.71 -10.93
CA PRO A 44 6.29 1.25 -10.10
C PRO A 44 5.79 1.54 -8.67
N VAL A 45 6.64 1.22 -7.70
CA VAL A 45 6.43 1.53 -6.28
C VAL A 45 7.55 2.45 -5.78
N ALA A 46 7.32 3.12 -4.66
CA ALA A 46 8.38 3.85 -3.99
C ALA A 46 9.51 2.88 -3.60
N ARG A 47 10.76 3.25 -3.90
CA ARG A 47 11.93 2.43 -3.53
C ARG A 47 11.96 2.24 -2.03
N SER A 48 12.12 1.01 -1.59
CA SER A 48 12.16 0.65 -0.18
C SER A 48 13.10 -0.51 0.07
N GLU A 49 13.68 -0.57 1.27
CA GLU A 49 14.51 -1.67 1.75
C GLU A 49 14.13 -2.01 3.19
N ALA A 50 13.92 -3.29 3.46
CA ALA A 50 13.69 -3.79 4.80
C ALA A 50 15.04 -4.03 5.49
N VAL A 51 15.22 -3.49 6.70
CA VAL A 51 16.49 -3.50 7.40
C VAL A 51 16.32 -3.81 8.88
N SER A 52 17.34 -4.44 9.48
CA SER A 52 17.31 -4.88 10.88
C SER A 52 18.36 -4.18 11.74
N THR A 53 19.19 -3.34 11.15
CA THR A 53 20.23 -2.58 11.84
C THR A 53 20.26 -1.12 11.38
N VAL A 54 20.73 -0.23 12.26
CA VAL A 54 20.92 1.19 11.92
C VAL A 54 21.89 1.36 10.76
N LYS A 55 22.95 0.54 10.69
CA LYS A 55 23.91 0.58 9.60
C LYS A 55 23.26 0.28 8.27
N GLU A 56 22.48 -0.79 8.20
CA GLU A 56 21.73 -1.15 6.99
C GLU A 56 20.75 -0.03 6.60
N ALA A 57 20.10 0.62 7.56
CA ALA A 57 19.20 1.74 7.28
C ALA A 57 19.92 2.93 6.62
N LEU A 58 21.13 3.26 7.09
CA LEU A 58 21.95 4.32 6.50
C LEU A 58 22.43 3.95 5.10
N ASP A 59 22.82 2.69 4.89
CA ASP A 59 23.26 2.21 3.58
C ASP A 59 22.08 2.17 2.59
N ALA A 60 20.89 1.72 3.01
CA ALA A 60 19.66 1.79 2.22
C ALA A 60 19.32 3.23 1.81
N ALA A 61 19.37 4.17 2.74
CA ALA A 61 19.08 5.57 2.45
C ALA A 61 20.09 6.22 1.46
N LYS A 62 21.36 5.78 1.44
CA LYS A 62 22.32 6.22 0.42
C LYS A 62 21.92 5.78 -0.98
N ASN A 63 21.36 4.57 -1.10
CA ASN A 63 20.89 4.02 -2.38
C ASN A 63 19.58 4.67 -2.82
N ILE A 64 18.64 4.89 -1.88
CA ILE A 64 17.31 5.45 -2.13
C ILE A 64 17.39 6.97 -2.37
N GLY A 65 18.21 7.67 -1.61
CA GLY A 65 18.33 9.13 -1.58
C GLY A 65 17.32 9.79 -0.64
N TYR A 66 17.81 10.75 0.16
CA TYR A 66 16.97 11.56 1.05
C TYR A 66 15.99 12.47 0.29
N PRO A 67 14.86 12.86 0.87
CA PRO A 67 14.35 12.40 2.16
C PRO A 67 13.82 10.96 2.10
N VAL A 68 13.83 10.28 3.25
CA VAL A 68 13.28 8.94 3.42
C VAL A 68 12.20 8.92 4.52
N ILE A 69 11.33 7.93 4.48
CA ILE A 69 10.42 7.59 5.57
C ILE A 69 10.84 6.25 6.16
N VAL A 70 10.82 6.17 7.49
CA VAL A 70 10.99 4.92 8.23
C VAL A 70 9.62 4.44 8.70
N ARG A 71 9.34 3.16 8.51
CA ARG A 71 8.14 2.51 9.01
C ARG A 71 8.53 1.29 9.82
N ALA A 72 8.10 1.22 11.09
CA ALA A 72 8.29 0.03 11.89
C ALA A 72 7.37 -1.08 11.39
N ALA A 73 7.91 -2.29 11.20
CA ALA A 73 7.11 -3.46 10.88
C ALA A 73 6.19 -3.77 12.08
N TYR A 74 4.93 -4.09 11.82
CA TYR A 74 3.93 -4.46 12.83
C TYR A 74 3.56 -3.37 13.85
N ALA A 75 3.92 -2.10 13.64
CA ALA A 75 3.56 -1.01 14.54
C ALA A 75 2.14 -0.51 14.25
N LEU A 76 1.26 -0.66 15.23
CA LEU A 76 -0.07 -0.04 15.22
C LEU A 76 0.05 1.47 15.52
N GLY A 77 -0.65 2.29 14.76
CA GLY A 77 -0.77 3.73 15.03
C GLY A 77 0.49 4.57 14.71
N GLY A 78 1.39 4.07 13.85
CA GLY A 78 2.55 4.86 13.40
C GLY A 78 3.68 5.00 14.44
N LEU A 79 3.62 4.28 15.55
CA LEU A 79 4.67 4.26 16.58
C LEU A 79 5.99 3.76 15.95
N GLY A 80 7.07 4.53 16.10
CA GLY A 80 8.36 4.22 15.50
C GLY A 80 8.46 4.51 14.00
N SER A 81 7.48 5.23 13.42
CA SER A 81 7.55 5.71 12.03
C SER A 81 7.85 7.20 12.01
N GLY A 82 8.48 7.67 10.93
CA GLY A 82 8.79 9.08 10.79
C GLY A 82 9.57 9.38 9.52
N PHE A 83 9.80 10.65 9.28
CA PHE A 83 10.60 11.15 8.16
C PHE A 83 12.00 11.47 8.63
N ALA A 84 12.97 11.32 7.73
CA ALA A 84 14.34 11.74 7.91
C ALA A 84 14.83 12.45 6.64
N ASP A 85 15.25 13.69 6.81
CA ASP A 85 15.78 14.53 5.73
C ASP A 85 17.32 14.43 5.66
N SER A 86 17.94 13.86 6.69
CA SER A 86 19.41 13.72 6.82
C SER A 86 19.83 12.37 7.40
N GLU A 87 21.13 12.05 7.29
CA GLU A 87 21.72 10.85 7.88
C GLU A 87 21.62 10.85 9.41
N GLU A 88 21.77 12.01 10.04
CA GLU A 88 21.70 12.14 11.50
C GLU A 88 20.27 11.84 12.00
N GLU A 89 19.28 12.44 11.38
CA GLU A 89 17.86 12.18 11.70
C GLU A 89 17.49 10.71 11.48
N LEU A 90 17.97 10.11 10.37
CA LEU A 90 17.71 8.71 10.10
C LEU A 90 18.36 7.79 11.13
N ARG A 91 19.56 8.09 11.58
CA ARG A 91 20.26 7.33 12.62
C ARG A 91 19.46 7.28 13.90
N ASP A 92 19.00 8.44 14.37
CA ASP A 92 18.22 8.55 15.60
C ASP A 92 16.84 7.88 15.49
N LEU A 93 16.18 8.11 14.35
CA LEU A 93 14.89 7.52 14.07
C LEU A 93 14.98 5.99 13.97
N SER A 94 15.95 5.47 13.23
CA SER A 94 16.15 4.02 13.06
C SER A 94 16.51 3.34 14.38
N ALA A 95 17.32 3.97 15.23
CA ALA A 95 17.67 3.42 16.54
C ALA A 95 16.41 3.28 17.43
N ARG A 96 15.55 4.30 17.45
CA ARG A 96 14.28 4.26 18.18
C ARG A 96 13.32 3.22 17.60
N SER A 97 13.17 3.17 16.28
CA SER A 97 12.26 2.26 15.60
C SER A 97 12.66 0.79 15.80
N LEU A 98 13.95 0.49 15.72
CA LEU A 98 14.51 -0.86 15.94
C LEU A 98 14.45 -1.29 17.41
N SER A 99 14.31 -0.37 18.35
CA SER A 99 14.03 -0.74 19.75
C SER A 99 12.60 -1.24 19.97
N LEU A 100 11.68 -0.92 19.05
CA LEU A 100 10.25 -1.28 19.11
C LEU A 100 9.90 -2.44 18.17
N SER A 101 10.69 -2.64 17.12
CA SER A 101 10.44 -3.66 16.10
C SER A 101 11.75 -4.30 15.65
N PRO A 102 11.79 -5.61 15.43
CA PRO A 102 13.00 -6.30 14.96
C PRO A 102 13.43 -5.90 13.54
N GLN A 103 12.52 -5.30 12.78
CA GLN A 103 12.73 -4.87 11.41
C GLN A 103 11.99 -3.56 11.15
N ILE A 104 12.60 -2.69 10.36
CA ILE A 104 12.03 -1.46 9.87
C ILE A 104 12.15 -1.41 8.34
N LEU A 105 11.27 -0.66 7.71
CA LEU A 105 11.34 -0.33 6.30
C LEU A 105 11.87 1.09 6.13
N VAL A 106 12.90 1.24 5.32
CA VAL A 106 13.40 2.55 4.85
C VAL A 106 12.89 2.75 3.43
N GLU A 107 12.11 3.79 3.19
CA GLU A 107 11.42 4.01 1.93
C GLU A 107 11.64 5.44 1.44
N LYS A 108 11.67 5.65 0.13
CA LYS A 108 11.70 6.98 -0.47
C LYS A 108 10.51 7.80 -0.01
N SER A 109 10.77 8.95 0.60
CA SER A 109 9.70 9.88 0.95
C SER A 109 9.12 10.52 -0.31
N LEU A 110 7.81 10.42 -0.45
CA LEU A 110 7.03 11.10 -1.50
C LEU A 110 6.25 12.30 -0.93
N ARG A 111 6.62 12.76 0.27
CA ARG A 111 5.99 13.93 0.91
C ARG A 111 6.01 15.13 -0.04
N GLY A 112 4.87 15.77 -0.18
CA GLY A 112 4.71 16.90 -1.08
C GLY A 112 4.35 16.53 -2.53
N TRP A 113 4.32 15.22 -2.86
CA TRP A 113 3.83 14.77 -4.16
C TRP A 113 2.32 14.92 -4.25
N LYS A 114 1.83 14.96 -5.48
CA LYS A 114 0.40 14.91 -5.76
C LYS A 114 -0.12 13.51 -5.50
N GLU A 115 -1.28 13.43 -4.83
CA GLU A 115 -1.98 12.19 -4.55
C GLU A 115 -3.24 12.10 -5.41
N SER A 116 -3.43 10.96 -6.05
CA SER A 116 -4.63 10.64 -6.83
C SER A 116 -5.09 9.24 -6.48
N GLU A 117 -6.40 9.05 -6.36
CA GLU A 117 -7.01 7.79 -5.97
C GLU A 117 -7.98 7.32 -7.05
N TYR A 118 -8.14 6.01 -7.14
CA TYR A 118 -9.09 5.36 -8.03
C TYR A 118 -9.90 4.33 -7.23
N GLU A 119 -11.21 4.53 -7.19
CA GLU A 119 -12.13 3.54 -6.67
C GLU A 119 -12.48 2.54 -7.76
N VAL A 120 -12.12 1.29 -7.55
CA VAL A 120 -12.30 0.22 -8.53
C VAL A 120 -13.13 -0.90 -7.93
N LEU A 121 -14.17 -1.30 -8.63
CA LEU A 121 -14.97 -2.49 -8.33
C LEU A 121 -14.60 -3.61 -9.28
N ARG A 122 -14.56 -4.85 -8.76
CA ARG A 122 -14.38 -6.06 -9.56
C ARG A 122 -15.39 -7.10 -9.12
N ASP A 123 -16.00 -7.79 -10.07
CA ASP A 123 -16.92 -8.88 -9.80
C ASP A 123 -16.26 -10.26 -9.91
N GLN A 124 -17.00 -11.31 -9.59
CA GLN A 124 -16.52 -12.69 -9.67
C GLN A 124 -16.29 -13.19 -11.10
N GLN A 125 -16.77 -12.47 -12.10
CA GLN A 125 -16.58 -12.77 -13.53
C GLN A 125 -15.40 -12.00 -14.13
N ASP A 126 -14.60 -11.36 -13.27
CA ASP A 126 -13.45 -10.56 -13.65
C ASP A 126 -13.78 -9.25 -14.40
N ASN A 127 -15.01 -8.78 -14.33
CA ASN A 127 -15.34 -7.47 -14.83
C ASN A 127 -14.86 -6.41 -13.82
N ALA A 128 -14.07 -5.46 -14.30
CA ALA A 128 -13.57 -4.35 -13.49
C ALA A 128 -14.17 -3.03 -13.96
N LEU A 129 -14.66 -2.23 -13.01
CA LEU A 129 -15.23 -0.91 -13.22
C LEU A 129 -14.53 0.12 -12.33
N ILE A 130 -14.10 1.22 -12.92
CA ILE A 130 -13.68 2.39 -12.16
C ILE A 130 -14.92 3.20 -11.82
N CYS A 131 -15.23 3.29 -10.54
CA CYS A 131 -16.38 4.06 -10.04
C CYS A 131 -16.12 5.55 -10.14
N CYS A 132 -14.95 5.97 -9.67
CA CYS A 132 -14.49 7.34 -9.78
C CYS A 132 -12.96 7.40 -9.68
N ASN A 133 -12.40 8.51 -10.14
CA ASN A 133 -11.06 8.93 -9.76
C ASN A 133 -11.16 10.21 -8.93
N MET A 134 -10.22 10.35 -8.01
CA MET A 134 -10.18 11.45 -7.06
C MET A 134 -8.77 12.02 -6.99
N GLU A 135 -8.69 13.27 -6.62
CA GLU A 135 -7.40 13.89 -6.30
C GLU A 135 -7.49 14.57 -4.94
N ASN A 136 -6.44 14.40 -4.13
CA ASN A 136 -6.30 15.09 -2.88
C ASN A 136 -5.78 16.50 -3.14
N PHE A 137 -6.47 17.48 -2.60
CA PHE A 137 -6.04 18.88 -2.70
C PHE A 137 -4.76 19.12 -1.89
N ASP A 138 -4.67 18.46 -0.74
CA ASP A 138 -3.49 18.49 0.10
C ASP A 138 -2.41 17.55 -0.45
N PRO A 139 -1.13 17.91 -0.34
CA PRO A 139 -0.04 17.08 -0.82
C PRO A 139 0.11 15.81 0.01
N LEU A 140 0.70 14.77 -0.60
CA LEU A 140 1.00 13.50 0.07
C LEU A 140 1.80 13.71 1.36
N GLY A 141 1.36 13.08 2.43
CA GLY A 141 1.90 13.20 3.79
C GLY A 141 0.86 13.70 4.80
N ILE A 142 -0.28 14.19 4.33
CA ILE A 142 -1.48 14.43 5.12
C ILE A 142 -2.36 13.19 5.02
N HIS A 143 -2.94 12.74 6.14
CA HIS A 143 -3.79 11.56 6.14
C HIS A 143 -5.00 11.77 5.23
N THR A 144 -5.31 10.80 4.37
CA THR A 144 -6.40 10.88 3.38
C THR A 144 -7.74 11.28 4.00
N GLY A 145 -8.04 10.78 5.20
CA GLY A 145 -9.28 11.14 5.92
C GLY A 145 -9.34 12.59 6.42
N ASP A 146 -8.22 13.30 6.43
CA ASP A 146 -8.09 14.70 6.86
C ASP A 146 -7.87 15.65 5.67
N SER A 147 -7.73 15.11 4.46
CA SER A 147 -7.50 15.85 3.22
C SER A 147 -8.80 16.22 2.53
N ILE A 148 -8.79 17.34 1.81
CA ILE A 148 -9.89 17.72 0.90
C ILE A 148 -9.74 16.89 -0.38
N VAL A 149 -10.76 16.09 -0.68
CA VAL A 149 -10.79 15.22 -1.85
C VAL A 149 -11.75 15.77 -2.89
N VAL A 150 -11.34 15.84 -4.14
CA VAL A 150 -12.13 16.30 -5.28
C VAL A 150 -12.36 15.14 -6.24
N ALA A 151 -13.61 14.86 -6.56
CA ALA A 151 -14.01 13.85 -7.54
C ALA A 151 -14.92 14.48 -8.61
N PRO A 152 -14.66 14.25 -9.90
CA PRO A 152 -13.46 13.66 -10.47
C PRO A 152 -12.23 14.55 -10.33
N SER A 153 -11.02 13.99 -10.54
CA SER A 153 -9.77 14.78 -10.51
C SER A 153 -9.82 15.91 -11.55
N GLN A 154 -9.33 17.09 -11.16
CA GLN A 154 -9.46 18.33 -11.95
C GLN A 154 -8.15 18.73 -12.65
N THR A 155 -7.01 18.24 -12.16
CA THR A 155 -5.70 18.76 -12.59
C THR A 155 -4.83 17.71 -13.28
N LEU A 156 -5.36 16.50 -13.55
CA LEU A 156 -4.71 15.49 -14.37
C LEU A 156 -4.87 15.84 -15.86
N SER A 157 -3.79 15.70 -16.62
CA SER A 157 -3.90 15.66 -18.07
C SER A 157 -4.58 14.35 -18.52
N ASP A 158 -5.13 14.32 -19.73
CA ASP A 158 -5.75 13.12 -20.29
C ASP A 158 -4.77 11.93 -20.31
N ASP A 159 -3.53 12.14 -20.68
CA ASP A 159 -2.49 11.11 -20.68
C ASP A 159 -2.25 10.54 -19.30
N ASN A 160 -2.11 11.40 -18.27
CA ASN A 160 -1.92 10.98 -16.90
C ASN A 160 -3.16 10.26 -16.35
N TYR A 161 -4.34 10.77 -16.66
CA TYR A 161 -5.59 10.12 -16.29
C TYR A 161 -5.68 8.70 -16.84
N HIS A 162 -5.42 8.52 -18.14
CA HIS A 162 -5.47 7.21 -18.78
C HIS A 162 -4.36 6.26 -18.32
N MET A 163 -3.16 6.79 -18.07
CA MET A 163 -2.05 6.01 -17.49
C MET A 163 -2.41 5.47 -16.11
N LEU A 164 -2.87 6.32 -15.21
CA LEU A 164 -3.26 5.94 -13.85
C LEU A 164 -4.47 5.01 -13.84
N ARG A 165 -5.46 5.28 -14.71
CA ARG A 165 -6.61 4.39 -14.91
C ARG A 165 -6.18 3.00 -15.34
N SER A 166 -5.26 2.91 -16.28
CA SER A 166 -4.73 1.62 -16.76
C SER A 166 -3.93 0.90 -15.67
N ALA A 167 -3.18 1.63 -14.86
CA ALA A 167 -2.47 1.07 -13.70
C ALA A 167 -3.46 0.52 -12.67
N ALA A 168 -4.50 1.27 -12.30
CA ALA A 168 -5.52 0.84 -11.37
C ALA A 168 -6.21 -0.47 -11.82
N LEU A 169 -6.56 -0.57 -13.11
CA LEU A 169 -7.16 -1.78 -13.69
C LEU A 169 -6.20 -2.98 -13.73
N LYS A 170 -4.88 -2.76 -13.77
CA LYS A 170 -3.88 -3.84 -13.66
C LYS A 170 -3.68 -4.31 -12.23
N VAL A 171 -3.76 -3.40 -11.25
CA VAL A 171 -3.55 -3.72 -9.83
C VAL A 171 -4.69 -4.53 -9.24
N ILE A 172 -5.93 -4.23 -9.62
CA ILE A 172 -7.11 -4.88 -9.04
C ILE A 172 -7.14 -6.40 -9.23
N PRO A 173 -6.81 -6.99 -10.40
CA PRO A 173 -6.74 -8.44 -10.54
C PRO A 173 -5.68 -9.09 -9.65
N VAL A 174 -4.57 -8.42 -9.40
CA VAL A 174 -3.49 -8.91 -8.52
C VAL A 174 -3.89 -8.84 -7.06
N SER A 175 -4.50 -7.75 -6.63
CA SER A 175 -5.03 -7.60 -5.26
C SER A 175 -6.33 -8.38 -5.03
N TYR A 176 -6.86 -9.04 -6.04
CA TYR A 176 -7.99 -9.97 -6.05
C TYR A 176 -9.19 -9.57 -5.18
N THR A 177 -9.40 -8.29 -4.98
CA THR A 177 -10.57 -7.77 -4.29
C THR A 177 -11.78 -7.86 -5.21
N HIS A 178 -12.71 -8.75 -4.93
CA HIS A 178 -14.01 -8.76 -5.61
C HIS A 178 -15.13 -8.56 -4.60
N LEU A 179 -16.10 -7.76 -4.99
CA LEU A 179 -17.34 -7.63 -4.26
C LEU A 179 -18.28 -8.77 -4.65
N THR A 180 -18.59 -9.61 -3.68
CA THR A 180 -19.75 -10.51 -3.80
C THR A 180 -20.97 -9.67 -3.43
N LEU A 181 -21.60 -9.04 -4.42
CA LEU A 181 -22.90 -8.46 -4.20
C LEU A 181 -23.88 -9.61 -3.95
N PRO A 182 -24.65 -9.62 -2.85
CA PRO A 182 -25.74 -10.56 -2.69
C PRO A 182 -26.73 -10.27 -3.81
N THR A 183 -26.78 -11.15 -4.80
CA THR A 183 -27.89 -11.17 -5.75
C THR A 183 -29.12 -11.65 -4.98
N THR A 184 -29.92 -10.73 -4.52
CA THR A 184 -31.29 -11.08 -4.13
C THR A 184 -32.01 -11.48 -5.40
N PRO A 185 -32.47 -12.74 -5.55
CA PRO A 185 -33.41 -13.07 -6.63
C PRO A 185 -34.69 -12.28 -6.37
N TYR A 186 -35.06 -11.42 -7.27
CA TYR A 186 -36.40 -10.87 -7.33
C TYR A 186 -37.34 -11.91 -7.92
#